data_ba8f7fd92e1526074dd5d4cb007e2a38
#
_entry.id   ba8f7fd92e1526074dd5d4cb007e2a38
#
_cell.length_a   1.000
_cell.length_b   1.000
_cell.length_c   1.000
_cell.angle_alpha   90.00
_cell.angle_beta   90.00
_cell.angle_gamma   90.00
#
_symmetry.space_group_name_H-M   'P 1'
#
loop_
_entity.id
_entity.type
_entity.pdbx_description
1 polymer ?
#
loop_
_entity_poly.entity_id
_entity_poly.type
_entity_poly.pdbx_seq_one_letter_code
_entity_poly.pdbx_strand_id
1 'polypeptide(L)'
;MKIGELAKRVGLTRDTLRFYEKIGLFKPHRSSSGIRDYCDEDIDRLRVIICFKDSGIPLEDIKEYLALVDQGPGNEEERLAILEKSKKRLQDTLEKLKKTMDLLDYKIAHYEEIEGECKI
;
A
#
# COMPACT_ATOMS: atom_id res chain seq x y z
N MET A 1 -11.55 -19.04 -6.94
CA MET A 1 -12.15 -18.84 -5.61
C MET A 1 -13.14 -17.67 -5.62
N LYS A 2 -14.00 -17.60 -4.66
CA LYS A 2 -14.97 -16.51 -4.51
C LYS A 2 -14.38 -15.38 -3.67
N ILE A 3 -15.03 -14.20 -3.73
CA ILE A 3 -14.54 -12.98 -3.06
C ILE A 3 -14.31 -13.17 -1.54
N GLY A 4 -15.16 -13.96 -0.87
CA GLY A 4 -15.00 -14.20 0.57
C GLY A 4 -13.73 -14.94 0.93
N GLU A 5 -13.32 -15.91 0.11
CA GLU A 5 -12.07 -16.63 0.29
C GLU A 5 -10.86 -15.73 -0.04
N LEU A 6 -10.96 -14.98 -1.14
CA LEU A 6 -9.92 -14.03 -1.51
C LEU A 6 -9.68 -13.01 -0.38
N ALA A 7 -10.75 -12.42 0.14
CA ALA A 7 -10.70 -11.46 1.25
C ALA A 7 -9.95 -12.03 2.45
N LYS A 8 -10.25 -13.26 2.83
CA LYS A 8 -9.56 -13.95 3.92
C LYS A 8 -8.07 -14.11 3.66
N ARG A 9 -7.70 -14.53 2.45
CA ARG A 9 -6.30 -14.81 2.10
C ARG A 9 -5.43 -13.57 2.07
N VAL A 10 -5.99 -12.43 1.64
CA VAL A 10 -5.22 -11.17 1.55
C VAL A 10 -5.42 -10.25 2.76
N GLY A 11 -6.32 -10.59 3.67
CA GLY A 11 -6.56 -9.79 4.86
C GLY A 11 -7.31 -8.48 4.60
N LEU A 12 -8.15 -8.44 3.57
CA LEU A 12 -8.97 -7.27 3.23
C LEU A 12 -10.45 -7.59 3.38
N THR A 13 -11.28 -6.55 3.47
CA THR A 13 -12.72 -6.70 3.44
C THR A 13 -13.21 -6.87 2.01
N ARG A 14 -14.40 -7.44 1.84
CA ARG A 14 -15.06 -7.57 0.54
C ARG A 14 -15.30 -6.19 -0.08
N ASP A 15 -15.67 -5.21 0.71
CA ASP A 15 -15.94 -3.84 0.24
C ASP A 15 -14.67 -3.18 -0.29
N THR A 16 -13.54 -3.37 0.37
CA THR A 16 -12.23 -2.89 -0.11
C THR A 16 -11.87 -3.53 -1.45
N LEU A 17 -12.07 -4.84 -1.59
CA LEU A 17 -11.82 -5.54 -2.85
C LEU A 17 -12.70 -5.03 -3.98
N ARG A 18 -13.98 -4.80 -3.71
CA ARG A 18 -14.90 -4.22 -4.69
C ARG A 18 -14.49 -2.82 -5.09
N PHE A 19 -14.02 -2.02 -4.13
CA PHE A 19 -13.50 -0.68 -4.40
C PHE A 19 -12.28 -0.73 -5.31
N TYR A 20 -11.32 -1.61 -5.03
CA TYR A 20 -10.12 -1.77 -5.87
C TYR A 20 -10.46 -2.22 -7.28
N GLU A 21 -11.42 -3.11 -7.41
CA GLU A 21 -11.92 -3.51 -8.73
C GLU A 21 -12.58 -2.34 -9.46
N LYS A 22 -13.39 -1.56 -8.76
CA LYS A 22 -14.10 -0.40 -9.31
C LYS A 22 -13.14 0.67 -9.84
N ILE A 23 -12.07 0.94 -9.12
CA ILE A 23 -11.07 1.95 -9.54
C ILE A 23 -10.03 1.39 -10.51
N GLY A 24 -10.13 0.11 -10.89
CA GLY A 24 -9.30 -0.48 -11.93
C GLY A 24 -7.94 -0.99 -11.48
N LEU A 25 -7.73 -1.21 -10.18
CA LEU A 25 -6.48 -1.76 -9.67
C LEU A 25 -6.30 -3.23 -10.05
N PHE A 26 -7.38 -3.98 -10.15
CA PHE A 26 -7.34 -5.33 -10.67
C PHE A 26 -8.68 -5.70 -11.32
N LYS A 27 -8.62 -6.67 -12.22
CA LYS A 27 -9.80 -7.19 -12.93
C LYS A 27 -9.91 -8.68 -12.64
N PRO A 28 -10.94 -9.11 -11.91
CA PRO A 28 -11.13 -10.53 -11.68
C PRO A 28 -11.55 -11.25 -12.97
N HIS A 29 -11.13 -12.49 -13.09
CA HIS A 29 -11.64 -13.37 -14.13
C HIS A 29 -13.12 -13.69 -13.86
N ARG A 30 -13.89 -13.89 -14.90
CA ARG A 30 -15.27 -14.34 -14.78
C ARG A 30 -15.39 -15.76 -15.32
N SER A 31 -16.20 -16.59 -14.66
CA SER A 31 -16.54 -17.90 -15.14
C SER A 31 -17.38 -17.78 -16.43
N SER A 32 -17.57 -18.90 -17.11
CA SER A 32 -18.42 -18.96 -18.31
C SER A 32 -19.85 -18.51 -18.06
N SER A 33 -20.33 -18.57 -16.82
CA SER A 33 -21.66 -18.09 -16.40
C SER A 33 -21.66 -16.60 -16.00
N GLY A 34 -20.54 -15.88 -16.12
CA GLY A 34 -20.44 -14.48 -15.78
C GLY A 34 -20.21 -14.18 -14.30
N ILE A 35 -20.01 -15.21 -13.47
CA ILE A 35 -19.71 -15.06 -12.05
C ILE A 35 -18.22 -14.78 -11.88
N ARG A 36 -17.88 -13.84 -10.97
CA ARG A 36 -16.48 -13.54 -10.65
C ARG A 36 -15.79 -14.78 -10.08
N ASP A 37 -14.64 -15.10 -10.65
CA ASP A 37 -13.80 -16.19 -10.21
C ASP A 37 -12.37 -15.67 -10.04
N TYR A 38 -11.85 -15.70 -8.82
CA TYR A 38 -10.53 -15.17 -8.48
C TYR A 38 -9.49 -16.28 -8.50
N CYS A 39 -8.28 -15.96 -8.91
CA CYS A 39 -7.17 -16.90 -9.03
C CYS A 39 -5.96 -16.46 -8.22
N ASP A 40 -4.93 -17.30 -8.18
CA ASP A 40 -3.71 -17.02 -7.42
C ASP A 40 -2.98 -15.76 -7.90
N GLU A 41 -3.08 -15.42 -9.18
CA GLU A 41 -2.51 -14.19 -9.72
C GLU A 41 -3.17 -12.95 -9.10
N ASP A 42 -4.45 -13.02 -8.80
CA ASP A 42 -5.15 -11.94 -8.12
C ASP A 42 -4.61 -11.74 -6.70
N ILE A 43 -4.26 -12.83 -6.01
CA ILE A 43 -3.65 -12.78 -4.69
C ILE A 43 -2.30 -12.07 -4.76
N ASP A 44 -1.46 -12.43 -5.70
CA ASP A 44 -0.13 -11.84 -5.86
C ASP A 44 -0.24 -10.34 -6.17
N ARG A 45 -1.15 -9.98 -7.06
CA ARG A 45 -1.39 -8.57 -7.42
C ARG A 45 -1.90 -7.77 -6.23
N LEU A 46 -2.84 -8.31 -5.46
CA LEU A 46 -3.36 -7.64 -4.27
C LEU A 46 -2.30 -7.47 -3.19
N ARG A 47 -1.40 -8.44 -3.02
CA ARG A 47 -0.28 -8.31 -2.09
C ARG A 47 0.64 -7.15 -2.45
N VAL A 48 0.91 -6.95 -3.74
CA VAL A 48 1.68 -5.79 -4.22
C VAL A 48 0.94 -4.49 -3.90
N ILE A 49 -0.36 -4.44 -4.18
CA ILE A 49 -1.20 -3.27 -3.89
C ILE A 49 -1.17 -2.93 -2.40
N ILE A 50 -1.34 -3.93 -1.55
CA ILE A 50 -1.32 -3.76 -0.09
C ILE A 50 0.04 -3.24 0.38
N CYS A 51 1.12 -3.83 -0.12
CA CYS A 51 2.49 -3.41 0.21
C CYS A 51 2.71 -1.94 -0.16
N PHE A 52 2.33 -1.52 -1.35
CA PHE A 52 2.48 -0.15 -1.81
C PHE A 52 1.63 0.81 -0.99
N LYS A 53 0.38 0.44 -0.72
CA LYS A 53 -0.52 1.24 0.10
C LYS A 53 0.02 1.41 1.52
N ASP A 54 0.49 0.34 2.14
CA ASP A 54 1.06 0.37 3.49
C ASP A 54 2.35 1.19 3.56
N SER A 55 3.07 1.28 2.44
CA SER A 55 4.26 2.13 2.31
C SER A 55 3.91 3.61 2.09
N GLY A 56 2.63 3.96 2.03
CA GLY A 56 2.19 5.34 1.84
C GLY A 56 2.21 5.81 0.39
N ILE A 57 2.28 4.90 -0.58
CA ILE A 57 2.24 5.25 -2.00
C ILE A 57 0.82 5.64 -2.38
N PRO A 58 0.60 6.81 -3.02
CA PRO A 58 -0.72 7.21 -3.47
C PRO A 58 -1.35 6.20 -4.44
N LEU A 59 -2.66 6.03 -4.38
CA LEU A 59 -3.39 5.12 -5.27
C LEU A 59 -3.14 5.40 -6.74
N GLU A 60 -2.97 6.67 -7.12
CA GLU A 60 -2.66 7.06 -8.50
C GLU A 60 -1.33 6.47 -8.98
N ASP A 61 -0.31 6.50 -8.13
CA ASP A 61 1.00 5.93 -8.45
C ASP A 61 0.93 4.40 -8.53
N ILE A 62 0.13 3.78 -7.68
CA ILE A 62 -0.10 2.33 -7.72
C ILE A 62 -0.78 1.96 -9.04
N LYS A 63 -1.80 2.71 -9.45
CA LYS A 63 -2.50 2.49 -10.72
C LYS A 63 -1.55 2.62 -11.91
N GLU A 64 -0.71 3.65 -11.91
CA GLU A 64 0.27 3.87 -12.97
C GLU A 64 1.25 2.70 -13.07
N TYR A 65 1.79 2.26 -11.94
CA TYR A 65 2.70 1.12 -11.91
C TYR A 65 2.05 -0.16 -12.45
N LEU A 66 0.83 -0.46 -11.99
CA LEU A 66 0.11 -1.65 -12.42
C LEU A 66 -0.28 -1.58 -13.91
N ALA A 67 -0.60 -0.40 -14.42
CA ALA A 67 -0.88 -0.21 -15.84
C ALA A 67 0.36 -0.53 -16.69
N LEU A 68 1.55 -0.11 -16.22
CA LEU A 68 2.81 -0.44 -16.89
C LEU A 68 3.08 -1.95 -16.85
N VAL A 69 2.82 -2.60 -15.72
CA VAL A 69 2.95 -4.06 -15.61
C VAL A 69 2.03 -4.76 -16.62
N ASP A 70 0.80 -4.29 -16.75
CA ASP A 70 -0.20 -4.89 -17.64
C ASP A 70 0.16 -4.70 -19.12
N GLN A 71 0.94 -3.68 -19.48
CA GLN A 71 1.44 -3.46 -20.84
C GLN A 71 2.48 -4.49 -21.25
N GLY A 72 3.02 -5.24 -20.29
CA GLY A 72 4.05 -6.24 -20.57
C GLY A 72 5.47 -5.68 -20.59
N PRO A 73 6.43 -6.41 -21.18
CA PRO A 73 7.83 -6.01 -21.17
C PRO A 73 8.11 -4.76 -22.02
N GLY A 74 9.22 -4.08 -21.75
CA GLY A 74 9.68 -2.93 -22.51
C GLY A 74 9.56 -1.60 -21.77
N ASN A 75 9.01 -1.58 -20.55
CA ASN A 75 8.86 -0.38 -19.75
C ASN A 75 9.51 -0.51 -18.36
N GLU A 76 10.55 -1.32 -18.26
CA GLU A 76 11.24 -1.60 -16.99
C GLU A 76 11.84 -0.36 -16.36
N GLU A 77 12.38 0.56 -17.18
CA GLU A 77 12.94 1.83 -16.68
C GLU A 77 11.87 2.71 -16.04
N GLU A 78 10.69 2.78 -16.66
CA GLU A 78 9.56 3.56 -16.13
C GLU A 78 9.06 2.98 -14.82
N ARG A 79 8.94 1.64 -14.74
CA ARG A 79 8.54 0.94 -13.52
C ARG A 79 9.55 1.14 -12.41
N LEU A 80 10.83 1.03 -12.73
CA LEU A 80 11.91 1.24 -11.77
C LEU A 80 11.90 2.66 -11.21
N ALA A 81 11.67 3.66 -12.08
CA ALA A 81 11.59 5.06 -11.65
C ALA A 81 10.48 5.27 -10.62
N ILE A 82 9.31 4.65 -10.80
CA ILE A 82 8.20 4.73 -9.85
C ILE A 82 8.61 4.10 -8.52
N LEU A 83 9.23 2.93 -8.55
CA LEU A 83 9.67 2.24 -7.34
C LEU A 83 10.73 3.04 -6.58
N GLU A 84 11.69 3.62 -7.27
CA GLU A 84 12.75 4.44 -6.67
C GLU A 84 12.19 5.72 -6.04
N LYS A 85 11.28 6.38 -6.72
CA LYS A 85 10.59 7.56 -6.19
C LYS A 85 9.79 7.22 -4.93
N SER A 86 9.11 6.09 -4.95
CA SER A 86 8.33 5.60 -3.82
C SER A 86 9.21 5.25 -2.63
N LYS A 87 10.33 4.61 -2.88
CA LYS A 87 11.33 4.28 -1.86
C LYS A 87 11.89 5.54 -1.20
N LYS A 88 12.21 6.56 -2.00
CA LYS A 88 12.73 7.83 -1.46
C LYS A 88 11.71 8.51 -0.56
N ARG A 89 10.44 8.53 -0.97
CA ARG A 89 9.35 9.08 -0.16
C ARG A 89 9.25 8.35 1.17
N LEU A 90 9.36 7.03 1.14
CA LEU A 90 9.33 6.21 2.35
C LEU A 90 10.53 6.48 3.26
N GLN A 91 11.72 6.66 2.69
CA GLN A 91 12.92 7.03 3.44
C GLN A 91 12.75 8.37 4.15
N ASP A 92 12.18 9.37 3.47
CA ASP A 92 11.91 10.69 4.06
C ASP A 92 10.90 10.57 5.21
N THR A 93 9.88 9.76 5.05
CA THR A 93 8.90 9.48 6.11
C THR A 93 9.55 8.80 7.30
N LEU A 94 10.41 7.83 7.06
CA LEU A 94 11.14 7.11 8.10
C LEU A 94 12.03 8.06 8.91
N GLU A 95 12.71 8.98 8.24
CA GLU A 95 13.54 9.98 8.89
C GLU A 95 12.73 10.92 9.78
N LYS A 96 11.56 11.37 9.30
CA LYS A 96 10.65 12.20 10.10
C LYS A 96 10.16 11.47 11.34
N LEU A 97 9.77 10.20 11.19
CA LEU A 97 9.31 9.37 12.30
C LEU A 97 10.41 9.18 13.34
N LYS A 98 11.64 9.00 12.90
CA LYS A 98 12.80 8.88 13.79
C LYS A 98 13.00 10.14 14.63
N LYS A 99 12.90 11.30 14.00
CA LYS A 99 13.01 12.60 14.73
C LYS A 99 11.88 12.76 15.76
N THR A 100 10.68 12.34 15.39
CA THR A 100 9.53 12.36 16.31
C THR A 100 9.76 11.44 17.50
N MET A 101 10.29 10.25 17.27
CA MET A 101 10.64 9.33 18.35
C MET A 101 11.69 9.92 19.29
N ASP A 102 12.71 10.55 18.74
CA ASP A 102 13.76 11.19 19.53
C ASP A 102 13.18 12.28 20.43
N LEU A 103 12.24 13.06 19.92
CA LEU A 103 11.56 14.09 20.72
C LEU A 103 10.71 13.47 21.83
N LEU A 104 10.00 12.42 21.55
CA LEU A 104 9.20 11.70 22.54
C LEU A 104 10.09 11.10 23.63
N ASP A 105 11.19 10.48 23.23
CA ASP A 105 12.15 9.90 24.17
C ASP A 105 12.73 10.97 25.10
N TYR A 106 13.05 12.14 24.54
CA TYR A 106 13.53 13.26 25.34
C TYR A 106 12.48 13.72 26.36
N LYS A 107 11.23 13.89 25.93
CA LYS A 107 10.13 14.30 26.82
C LYS A 107 9.85 13.28 27.89
N ILE A 108 9.90 12.01 27.58
CA ILE A 108 9.71 10.92 28.55
C ILE A 108 10.82 10.96 29.61
N ALA A 109 12.07 11.08 29.17
CA ALA A 109 13.23 11.12 30.10
C ALA A 109 13.25 12.34 30.99
N HIS A 110 12.72 13.47 30.51
CA HIS A 110 12.78 14.76 31.26
C HIS A 110 11.41 15.25 31.70
N TYR A 111 10.43 14.35 31.78
CA TYR A 111 9.04 14.73 32.06
C TYR A 111 8.90 15.52 33.38
N GLU A 112 9.55 15.11 34.45
CA GLU A 112 9.49 15.79 35.73
C GLU A 112 10.15 17.17 35.70
N GLU A 113 11.19 17.35 34.89
CA GLU A 113 11.92 18.62 34.75
C GLU A 113 11.10 19.68 33.99
N ILE A 114 10.32 19.27 33.03
CA ILE A 114 9.55 20.19 32.19
C ILE A 114 8.11 20.39 32.65
N GLU A 115 7.65 19.62 33.62
CA GLU A 115 6.26 19.65 34.10
C GLU A 115 5.82 21.04 34.60
N GLY A 116 6.70 21.79 35.19
CA GLY A 116 6.40 23.14 35.73
C GLY A 116 6.53 24.26 34.67
N GLU A 117 7.22 24.04 33.58
CA GLU A 117 7.59 25.07 32.61
C GLU A 117 6.83 24.97 31.30
N CYS A 118 6.71 23.77 30.73
CA CYS A 118 6.02 23.52 29.48
C CYS A 118 5.17 22.28 29.61
N LYS A 119 3.88 22.44 29.53
CA LYS A 119 2.91 21.35 29.71
C LYS A 119 2.53 20.64 28.42
N ILE A 120 3.24 20.86 27.38
CA ILE A 120 2.97 20.23 26.08
C ILE A 120 3.80 18.97 25.91
#